data_117f828e5015c3b499d541b7c5253b75
#
_entry.id   117f828e5015c3b499d541b7c5253b75
#
_cell.length_a   1.000
_cell.length_b   1.000
_cell.length_c   1.000
_cell.angle_alpha   90.00
_cell.angle_beta   90.00
_cell.angle_gamma   90.00
#
_symmetry.space_group_name_H-M   'P 1'
#
loop_
_entity.id
_entity.type
_entity.pdbx_description
1 polymer ?
#
loop_
_entity_poly.entity_id
_entity_poly.type
_entity_poly.pdbx_seq_one_letter_code
_entity_poly.pdbx_strand_id
1 'polypeptide(L)'
;MEFNKDLIAASSTPIVLAILSEGDSYGYAIIKRVQESSGGQMEWTDGMLYPVLHRLERLRYIKARWEEAETGRRRKYYRITSQGKAQLAEERRQWQAVDATLRGIWKSISVSISYIQTAFATLARRSVSEGGPLLQGA
;
A
#
# COMPACT_ATOMS: atom_id res chain seq x y z
N MET A 1 -5.53 -8.67 -6.97
CA MET A 1 -6.12 -7.34 -6.72
C MET A 1 -5.38 -6.30 -7.56
N GLU A 2 -6.13 -5.50 -8.27
CA GLU A 2 -5.56 -4.40 -9.05
C GLU A 2 -5.68 -3.10 -8.28
N PHE A 3 -4.55 -2.39 -8.11
CA PHE A 3 -4.54 -1.13 -7.37
C PHE A 3 -5.02 0.02 -8.23
N ASN A 4 -5.78 0.92 -7.63
CA ASN A 4 -6.21 2.16 -8.26
C ASN A 4 -4.99 3.03 -8.62
N LYS A 5 -5.03 3.63 -9.82
CA LYS A 5 -3.93 4.47 -10.33
C LYS A 5 -3.62 5.66 -9.43
N ASP A 6 -4.64 6.28 -8.87
CA ASP A 6 -4.45 7.44 -7.99
C ASP A 6 -3.77 7.03 -6.69
N LEU A 7 -4.12 5.86 -6.15
CA LEU A 7 -3.50 5.32 -4.95
C LEU A 7 -2.02 5.01 -5.19
N ILE A 8 -1.68 4.40 -6.33
CA ILE A 8 -0.30 4.13 -6.73
C ILE A 8 0.46 5.45 -6.89
N ALA A 9 -0.12 6.42 -7.59
CA ALA A 9 0.53 7.71 -7.81
C ALA A 9 0.82 8.43 -6.49
N ALA A 10 -0.14 8.45 -5.56
CA ALA A 10 0.04 9.09 -4.27
C ALA A 10 1.06 8.37 -3.38
N SER A 11 1.10 7.04 -3.41
CA SER A 11 1.96 6.24 -2.55
C SER A 11 3.37 6.02 -3.10
N SER A 12 3.60 6.29 -4.38
CA SER A 12 4.88 5.99 -5.04
C SER A 12 6.06 6.77 -4.43
N THR A 13 5.88 8.05 -4.13
CA THR A 13 6.94 8.88 -3.54
C THR A 13 7.36 8.37 -2.16
N PRO A 14 6.47 8.18 -1.18
CA PRO A 14 6.88 7.67 0.12
C PRO A 14 7.47 6.27 0.05
N ILE A 15 6.98 5.41 -0.85
CA ILE A 15 7.51 4.06 -1.02
C ILE A 15 8.97 4.11 -1.52
N VAL A 16 9.24 4.87 -2.58
CA VAL A 16 10.60 4.97 -3.14
C VAL A 16 11.56 5.60 -2.15
N LEU A 17 11.16 6.70 -1.51
CA LEU A 17 12.00 7.35 -0.50
C LEU A 17 12.29 6.44 0.69
N ALA A 18 11.31 5.66 1.15
CA ALA A 18 11.49 4.71 2.23
C ALA A 18 12.48 3.61 1.85
N ILE A 19 12.38 3.05 0.65
CA ILE A 19 13.32 2.04 0.17
C ILE A 19 14.73 2.62 0.11
N LEU A 20 14.91 3.82 -0.43
CA LEU A 20 16.22 4.46 -0.52
C LEU A 20 16.76 4.90 0.85
N SER A 21 15.91 5.06 1.86
CA SER A 21 16.37 5.29 3.23
C SER A 21 17.03 4.07 3.86
N GLU A 22 16.74 2.88 3.35
CA GLU A 22 17.39 1.63 3.79
C GLU A 22 18.80 1.51 3.21
N GLY A 23 19.10 2.19 2.11
CA GLY A 23 20.38 2.17 1.42
C GLY A 23 20.22 2.53 -0.04
N ASP A 24 21.32 2.79 -0.72
CA ASP A 24 21.33 3.08 -2.14
C ASP A 24 20.79 1.87 -2.91
N SER A 25 20.05 2.13 -4.00
CA SER A 25 19.42 1.06 -4.77
C SER A 25 19.31 1.44 -6.24
N TYR A 26 18.89 0.51 -7.06
CA TYR A 26 18.69 0.69 -8.49
C TYR A 26 17.31 0.17 -8.91
N GLY A 27 16.87 0.51 -10.12
CA GLY A 27 15.49 0.30 -10.57
C GLY A 27 14.96 -1.11 -10.32
N TYR A 28 15.67 -2.13 -10.78
CA TYR A 28 15.23 -3.52 -10.59
C TYR A 28 15.11 -3.91 -9.11
N ALA A 29 16.07 -3.51 -8.29
CA ALA A 29 16.04 -3.81 -6.86
C ALA A 29 14.90 -3.08 -6.15
N ILE A 30 14.57 -1.86 -6.56
CA ILE A 30 13.44 -1.11 -6.02
C ILE A 30 12.12 -1.84 -6.35
N ILE A 31 11.92 -2.24 -7.60
CA ILE A 31 10.73 -2.99 -8.04
C ILE A 31 10.59 -4.29 -7.24
N LYS A 32 11.68 -5.02 -7.08
CA LYS A 32 11.70 -6.27 -6.32
C LYS A 32 11.37 -6.04 -4.84
N ARG A 33 11.90 -4.97 -4.24
CA ARG A 33 11.63 -4.62 -2.84
C ARG A 33 10.16 -4.27 -2.62
N VAL A 34 9.52 -3.57 -3.57
CA VAL A 34 8.08 -3.28 -3.53
C VAL A 34 7.26 -4.57 -3.58
N GLN A 35 7.61 -5.47 -4.48
CA GLN A 35 6.94 -6.76 -4.61
C GLN A 35 7.04 -7.57 -3.33
N GLU A 36 8.23 -7.70 -2.76
CA GLU A 36 8.48 -8.42 -1.51
C GLU A 36 7.73 -7.80 -0.33
N SER A 37 7.78 -6.48 -0.19
CA SER A 37 7.13 -5.76 0.91
C SER A 37 5.61 -5.84 0.88
N SER A 38 5.03 -5.99 -0.30
CA SER A 38 3.58 -6.11 -0.49
C SER A 38 3.08 -7.55 -0.49
N GLY A 39 3.94 -8.52 -0.22
CA GLY A 39 3.58 -9.94 -0.32
C GLY A 39 3.20 -10.35 -1.74
N GLY A 40 3.80 -9.73 -2.75
CA GLY A 40 3.53 -9.98 -4.16
C GLY A 40 2.32 -9.25 -4.73
N GLN A 41 1.61 -8.45 -3.93
CA GLN A 41 0.41 -7.75 -4.39
C GLN A 41 0.71 -6.54 -5.27
N MET A 42 1.85 -5.89 -5.07
CA MET A 42 2.25 -4.72 -5.86
C MET A 42 3.36 -5.09 -6.83
N GLU A 43 3.01 -5.13 -8.10
CA GLU A 43 3.94 -5.43 -9.18
C GLU A 43 4.17 -4.16 -10.01
N TRP A 44 5.24 -3.43 -9.67
CA TRP A 44 5.63 -2.25 -10.42
C TRP A 44 6.42 -2.64 -11.66
N THR A 45 6.26 -1.86 -12.71
CA THR A 45 7.03 -1.97 -13.95
C THR A 45 8.02 -0.82 -14.05
N ASP A 46 8.98 -0.94 -14.97
CA ASP A 46 9.89 0.16 -15.30
C ASP A 46 9.11 1.42 -15.71
N GLY A 47 8.05 1.24 -16.49
CA GLY A 47 7.20 2.36 -16.93
C GLY A 47 6.48 3.09 -15.79
N MET A 48 6.26 2.44 -14.68
CA MET A 48 5.68 3.07 -13.48
C MET A 48 6.77 3.72 -12.62
N LEU A 49 7.92 3.08 -12.48
CA LEU A 49 8.98 3.51 -11.58
C LEU A 49 9.78 4.70 -12.11
N TYR A 50 10.25 4.65 -13.37
CA TYR A 50 11.17 5.67 -13.89
C TYR A 50 10.62 7.08 -13.90
N PRO A 51 9.34 7.33 -14.22
CA PRO A 51 8.77 8.67 -14.08
C PRO A 51 8.82 9.20 -12.64
N VAL A 52 8.63 8.33 -11.66
CA VAL A 52 8.74 8.68 -10.23
C VAL A 52 10.18 9.08 -9.89
N LEU A 53 11.15 8.25 -10.30
CA LEU A 53 12.57 8.54 -10.06
C LEU A 53 13.01 9.86 -10.70
N HIS A 54 12.59 10.12 -11.94
CA HIS A 54 12.90 11.38 -12.61
C HIS A 54 12.31 12.59 -11.88
N ARG A 55 11.08 12.48 -11.40
CA ARG A 55 10.45 13.54 -10.63
C ARG A 55 11.20 13.81 -9.33
N LEU A 56 11.57 12.75 -8.61
CA LEU A 56 12.29 12.87 -7.34
C LEU A 56 13.69 13.45 -7.52
N GLU A 57 14.36 13.13 -8.63
CA GLU A 57 15.63 13.79 -8.98
C GLU A 57 15.45 15.29 -9.22
N ARG A 58 14.43 15.68 -9.98
CA ARG A 58 14.11 17.09 -10.24
C ARG A 58 13.83 17.87 -8.97
N LEU A 59 13.15 17.24 -8.02
CA LEU A 59 12.84 17.82 -6.72
C LEU A 59 14.03 17.77 -5.75
N ARG A 60 15.15 17.16 -6.16
CA ARG A 60 16.37 17.02 -5.37
C ARG A 60 16.19 16.17 -4.12
N TYR A 61 15.21 15.29 -4.11
CA TYR A 61 15.01 14.33 -3.03
C TYR A 61 15.90 13.11 -3.15
N ILE A 62 16.35 12.82 -4.37
CA ILE A 62 17.30 11.74 -4.65
C ILE A 62 18.36 12.21 -5.62
N LYS A 63 19.52 11.53 -5.59
CA LYS A 63 20.62 11.72 -6.55
C LYS A 63 20.92 10.40 -7.22
N ALA A 64 21.30 10.45 -8.48
CA ALA A 64 21.69 9.28 -9.24
C ALA A 64 23.20 9.28 -9.50
N ARG A 65 23.78 8.10 -9.59
CA ARG A 65 25.15 7.87 -10.05
C ARG A 65 25.21 6.58 -10.85
N TRP A 66 26.15 6.53 -11.76
CA TRP A 66 26.43 5.31 -12.51
C TRP A 66 27.59 4.56 -11.84
N GLU A 67 27.41 3.26 -11.66
CA GLU A 67 28.46 2.38 -11.17
C GLU A 67 28.57 1.16 -12.08
N GLU A 68 29.77 0.61 -12.19
CA GLU A 68 30.02 -0.65 -12.87
C GLU A 68 29.80 -1.81 -11.88
N ALA A 69 28.89 -2.72 -12.21
CA ALA A 69 28.68 -3.93 -11.43
C ALA A 69 29.83 -4.93 -11.66
N GLU A 70 29.96 -5.92 -10.77
CA GLU A 70 30.96 -6.99 -10.88
C GLU A 70 30.91 -7.73 -12.22
N THR A 71 29.73 -7.78 -12.84
CA THR A 71 29.53 -8.38 -14.17
C THR A 71 29.99 -7.49 -15.32
N GLY A 72 30.56 -6.31 -15.06
CA GLY A 72 30.96 -5.33 -16.07
C GLY A 72 29.80 -4.48 -16.57
N ARG A 73 28.58 -4.71 -16.11
CA ARG A 73 27.39 -3.98 -16.51
C ARG A 73 27.27 -2.68 -15.72
N ARG A 74 27.02 -1.56 -16.41
CA ARG A 74 26.77 -0.29 -15.74
C ARG A 74 25.35 -0.25 -15.21
N ARG A 75 25.21 0.17 -13.94
CA ARG A 75 23.91 0.38 -13.27
C ARG A 75 23.81 1.78 -12.75
N LYS A 76 22.62 2.34 -12.86
CA LYS A 76 22.28 3.64 -12.28
C LYS A 76 21.75 3.42 -10.87
N TYR A 77 22.51 3.90 -9.88
CA TYR A 77 22.14 3.85 -8.48
C TYR A 77 21.55 5.16 -8.03
N TYR A 78 20.62 5.09 -7.12
CA TYR A 78 19.93 6.24 -6.54
C TYR A 78 20.19 6.29 -5.05
N ARG A 79 20.37 7.50 -4.54
CA ARG A 79 20.59 7.78 -3.12
C ARG A 79 19.61 8.84 -2.67
N ILE A 80 19.03 8.67 -1.47
CA ILE A 80 18.22 9.70 -0.86
C ILE A 80 19.11 10.84 -0.35
N THR A 81 18.66 12.09 -0.57
CA THR A 81 19.34 13.29 -0.08
C THR A 81 18.80 13.70 1.29
N SER A 82 19.46 14.69 1.92
CA SER A 82 18.94 15.26 3.17
C SER A 82 17.53 15.86 3.00
N GLN A 83 17.27 16.51 1.85
CA GLN A 83 15.94 17.00 1.51
C GLN A 83 14.94 15.86 1.33
N GLY A 84 15.37 14.76 0.72
CA GLY A 84 14.54 13.55 0.57
C GLY A 84 14.19 12.93 1.90
N LYS A 85 15.13 12.88 2.84
CA LYS A 85 14.87 12.37 4.20
C LYS A 85 13.84 13.24 4.94
N ALA A 86 13.94 14.56 4.82
CA ALA A 86 12.96 15.47 5.41
C ALA A 86 11.58 15.28 4.78
N GLN A 87 11.51 15.12 3.46
CA GLN A 87 10.27 14.86 2.75
C GLN A 87 9.66 13.52 3.16
N LEU A 88 10.48 12.49 3.32
CA LEU A 88 10.01 11.18 3.78
C LEU A 88 9.38 11.28 5.18
N ALA A 89 10.02 11.99 6.09
CA ALA A 89 9.48 12.19 7.44
C ALA A 89 8.13 12.90 7.40
N GLU A 90 7.97 13.92 6.56
CA GLU A 90 6.71 14.64 6.37
C GLU A 90 5.62 13.74 5.78
N GLU A 91 5.92 13.01 4.73
CA GLU A 91 4.95 12.11 4.12
C GLU A 91 4.56 10.96 5.04
N ARG A 92 5.53 10.40 5.78
CA ARG A 92 5.25 9.37 6.78
C ARG A 92 4.23 9.84 7.80
N ARG A 93 4.40 11.06 8.29
CA ARG A 93 3.46 11.66 9.25
C ARG A 93 2.07 11.82 8.66
N GLN A 94 1.96 12.31 7.41
CA GLN A 94 0.69 12.48 6.73
C GLN A 94 -0.01 11.14 6.46
N TRP A 95 0.74 10.14 5.97
CA TRP A 95 0.19 8.81 5.73
C TRP A 95 -0.26 8.12 7.01
N GLN A 96 0.47 8.28 8.09
CA GLN A 96 0.06 7.76 9.41
C GLN A 96 -1.25 8.40 9.87
N ALA A 97 -1.44 9.69 9.65
CA ALA A 97 -2.68 10.38 9.99
C ALA A 97 -3.86 9.88 9.14
N VAL A 98 -3.66 9.70 7.83
CA VAL A 98 -4.68 9.14 6.93
C VAL A 98 -5.03 7.72 7.35
N ASP A 99 -4.03 6.88 7.58
CA ASP A 99 -4.22 5.48 8.00
C ASP A 99 -4.99 5.40 9.31
N ALA A 100 -4.63 6.18 10.31
CA ALA A 100 -5.33 6.23 11.58
C ALA A 100 -6.79 6.65 11.44
N THR A 101 -7.06 7.64 10.59
CA THR A 101 -8.41 8.12 10.28
C THR A 101 -9.24 7.01 9.64
N LEU A 102 -8.71 6.36 8.61
CA LEU A 102 -9.38 5.25 7.92
C LEU A 102 -9.67 4.10 8.88
N ARG A 103 -8.70 3.69 9.68
CA ARG A 103 -8.87 2.61 10.64
C ARG A 103 -9.95 2.91 11.66
N GLY A 104 -10.02 4.16 12.14
CA GLY A 104 -11.07 4.59 13.08
C GLY A 104 -12.46 4.51 12.46
N ILE A 105 -12.62 5.02 11.23
CA ILE A 105 -13.89 4.99 10.52
C ILE A 105 -14.29 3.56 10.18
N TRP A 106 -13.39 2.75 9.65
CA TRP A 106 -13.66 1.35 9.29
C TRP A 106 -14.04 0.51 10.50
N LYS A 107 -13.40 0.75 11.64
CA LYS A 107 -13.75 0.07 12.88
C LYS A 107 -15.19 0.34 13.29
N SER A 108 -15.65 1.59 13.21
CA SER A 108 -17.03 1.98 13.49
C SER A 108 -18.01 1.30 12.54
N ILE A 109 -17.71 1.27 11.24
CA ILE A 109 -18.53 0.61 10.22
C ILE A 109 -18.58 -0.90 10.47
N SER A 110 -17.48 -1.54 10.77
CA SER A 110 -17.42 -2.98 11.05
C SER A 110 -18.29 -3.37 12.26
N VAL A 111 -18.26 -2.60 13.32
CA VAL A 111 -19.12 -2.80 14.50
C VAL A 111 -20.59 -2.70 14.12
N SER A 112 -20.97 -1.66 13.35
CA SER A 112 -22.35 -1.47 12.88
C SER A 112 -22.82 -2.62 11.98
N ILE A 113 -21.98 -3.06 11.04
CA ILE A 113 -22.29 -4.18 10.15
C ILE A 113 -22.44 -5.48 10.94
N SER A 114 -21.57 -5.75 11.90
CA SER A 114 -21.67 -6.94 12.76
C SER A 114 -22.96 -6.98 13.56
N TYR A 115 -23.38 -5.85 14.10
CA TYR A 115 -24.65 -5.70 14.81
C TYR A 115 -25.84 -6.02 13.91
N ILE A 116 -25.89 -5.47 12.71
CA ILE A 116 -26.95 -5.72 11.73
C ILE A 116 -27.00 -7.19 11.35
N GLN A 117 -25.86 -7.82 11.06
CA GLN A 117 -25.77 -9.22 10.71
C GLN A 117 -26.29 -10.12 11.83
N THR A 118 -25.95 -9.81 13.07
CA THR A 118 -26.43 -10.56 14.24
C THR A 118 -27.94 -10.42 14.39
N ALA A 119 -28.49 -9.21 14.21
CA ALA A 119 -29.93 -8.98 14.27
C ALA A 119 -30.67 -9.78 13.20
N PHE A 120 -30.19 -9.78 11.94
CA PHE A 120 -30.76 -10.58 10.85
C PHE A 120 -30.70 -12.07 11.13
N ALA A 121 -29.58 -12.58 11.63
CA ALA A 121 -29.44 -13.99 11.97
C ALA A 121 -30.44 -14.42 13.07
N THR A 122 -30.68 -13.58 14.06
CA THR A 122 -31.67 -13.82 15.13
C THR A 122 -33.09 -13.86 14.58
N LEU A 123 -33.45 -12.93 13.72
CA LEU A 123 -34.78 -12.89 13.07
C LEU A 123 -35.00 -14.12 12.18
N ALA A 124 -33.99 -14.52 11.39
CA ALA A 124 -34.09 -15.71 10.55
C ALA A 124 -34.30 -16.98 11.37
N ARG A 125 -33.62 -17.13 12.50
CA ARG A 125 -33.80 -18.27 13.41
C ARG A 125 -35.21 -18.33 14.01
N ARG A 126 -35.79 -17.19 14.39
CA ARG A 126 -37.18 -17.13 14.86
C ARG A 126 -38.17 -17.60 13.81
N SER A 127 -38.01 -17.12 12.58
CA SER A 127 -38.87 -17.51 11.47
C SER A 127 -38.86 -18.99 11.21
N VAL A 128 -37.72 -19.67 11.30
CA VAL A 128 -37.61 -21.11 11.13
C VAL A 128 -38.26 -21.87 12.27
N SER A 129 -38.12 -21.43 13.53
CA SER A 129 -38.73 -22.09 14.68
C SER A 129 -40.26 -21.99 14.72
N GLU A 130 -40.81 -20.90 14.18
CA GLU A 130 -42.28 -20.72 14.12
C GLU A 130 -42.91 -21.55 12.98
N GLY A 131 -42.16 -21.89 11.94
CA GLY A 131 -42.66 -22.68 10.81
C GLY A 131 -42.59 -24.22 11.02
N GLY A 132 -41.86 -24.68 12.02
CA GLY A 132 -41.59 -26.10 12.22
C GLY A 132 -42.77 -26.95 12.64
N PRO A 133 -43.68 -26.55 13.53
CA PRO A 133 -44.76 -27.40 14.04
C PRO A 133 -45.92 -27.62 13.10
N LEU A 134 -46.10 -26.83 12.06
CA LEU A 134 -47.25 -26.89 11.17
C LEU A 134 -47.22 -28.01 10.13
N LEU A 135 -46.09 -28.67 9.95
CA LEU A 135 -45.92 -29.71 8.96
C LEU A 135 -46.10 -31.14 9.48
N GLN A 136 -46.35 -31.32 10.79
CA GLN A 136 -46.50 -32.64 11.41
C GLN A 136 -47.91 -32.97 11.85
N GLY A 137 -48.88 -32.17 11.47
CA GLY A 137 -50.28 -32.37 11.84
C GLY A 137 -51.14 -33.18 10.90
N ALA A 138 -50.53 -33.96 10.05
CA ALA A 138 -51.29 -34.80 9.13
C ALA A 138 -51.32 -36.24 9.55
#